data_868fdb59b1a6ebe760564b95d0c57797
#
_entry.id   868fdb59b1a6ebe760564b95d0c57797
#
_cell.length_a   1.000
_cell.length_b   1.000
_cell.length_c   1.000
_cell.angle_alpha   90.00
_cell.angle_beta   90.00
_cell.angle_gamma   90.00
#
_symmetry.space_group_name_H-M   'P 1'
#
loop_
_entity.id
_entity.type
_entity.pdbx_description
1 polymer ?
#
loop_
_entity_poly.entity_id
_entity_poly.type
_entity_poly.pdbx_seq_one_letter_code
_entity_poly.pdbx_strand_id
1 'polypeptide(L)'
;VTQGEDGMELSLFSRDVIALATAVGLSHNVFDAALFLGVCDKIVPGLFIGALQFGHLPAVFVPAGPMTSGLSNDDKAKVRQQYAQGLVSREVLLEAEQAAYHSAGTCTFYGTANSNQMLMEIMGLHLPGSSFVNPGTPLREALTVDAVKRAVALSQNKATGIGYQINAKVIVNGIVGLLATGGSTNHTLHIVAMA
;
A
#
# COMPACT_ATOMS: atom_id res chain seq x y z
N VAL A 1 13.13 3.88 3.08
CA VAL A 1 14.04 4.05 4.24
C VAL A 1 14.16 2.77 5.03
N THR A 2 15.31 2.50 5.58
CA THR A 2 15.59 1.29 6.34
C THR A 2 15.24 1.52 7.81
N GLN A 3 14.48 0.58 8.40
CA GLN A 3 14.12 0.65 9.81
C GLN A 3 15.36 0.48 10.69
N GLY A 4 15.44 1.28 11.76
CA GLY A 4 16.57 1.27 12.69
C GLY A 4 17.79 2.07 12.26
N GLU A 5 17.77 2.69 11.09
CA GLU A 5 18.80 3.57 10.57
C GLU A 5 18.37 5.04 10.63
N ASP A 6 19.32 5.97 10.62
CA ASP A 6 19.08 7.43 10.69
C ASP A 6 18.12 7.92 9.59
N GLY A 7 18.16 7.32 8.42
CA GLY A 7 17.23 7.63 7.32
C GLY A 7 15.76 7.45 7.67
N MET A 8 15.43 6.73 8.74
CA MET A 8 14.05 6.56 9.21
C MET A 8 13.40 7.87 9.62
N GLU A 9 14.16 8.87 10.03
CA GLU A 9 13.68 10.22 10.33
C GLU A 9 12.98 10.87 9.13
N LEU A 10 13.36 10.50 7.91
CA LEU A 10 12.76 10.99 6.67
C LEU A 10 11.51 10.18 6.25
N SER A 11 11.14 9.14 7.00
CA SER A 11 10.08 8.21 6.59
C SER A 11 8.74 8.91 6.36
N LEU A 12 8.28 9.72 7.30
CA LEU A 12 7.00 10.43 7.14
C LEU A 12 7.06 11.48 6.03
N PHE A 13 8.17 12.20 5.91
CA PHE A 13 8.40 13.19 4.87
C PHE A 13 8.38 12.58 3.46
N SER A 14 8.77 11.32 3.31
CA SER A 14 8.75 10.64 2.02
C SER A 14 7.35 10.57 1.39
N ARG A 15 6.27 10.57 2.18
CA ARG A 15 4.90 10.68 1.68
C ARG A 15 4.69 11.97 0.89
N ASP A 16 5.14 13.08 1.43
CA ASP A 16 4.94 14.40 0.82
C ASP A 16 5.82 14.56 -0.43
N VAL A 17 7.02 14.01 -0.42
CA VAL A 17 7.89 13.95 -1.61
C VAL A 17 7.24 13.12 -2.73
N ILE A 18 6.61 12.00 -2.40
CA ILE A 18 5.90 11.16 -3.37
C ILE A 18 4.68 11.91 -3.94
N ALA A 19 3.93 12.61 -3.10
CA ALA A 19 2.80 13.42 -3.54
C ALA A 19 3.26 14.52 -4.52
N LEU A 20 4.34 15.22 -4.21
CA LEU A 20 4.94 16.23 -5.08
C LEU A 20 5.43 15.63 -6.41
N ALA A 21 6.16 14.52 -6.37
CA ALA A 21 6.65 13.85 -7.56
C ALA A 21 5.50 13.37 -8.46
N THR A 22 4.44 12.85 -7.86
CA THR A 22 3.21 12.45 -8.57
C THR A 22 2.56 13.66 -9.25
N ALA A 23 2.43 14.78 -8.54
CA ALA A 23 1.88 16.00 -9.09
C ALA A 23 2.72 16.54 -10.25
N VAL A 24 4.05 16.54 -10.13
CA VAL A 24 4.95 16.92 -11.21
C VAL A 24 4.73 16.02 -12.44
N GLY A 25 4.68 14.71 -12.27
CA GLY A 25 4.42 13.77 -13.36
C GLY A 25 3.09 14.03 -14.07
N LEU A 26 2.01 14.21 -13.31
CA LEU A 26 0.68 14.46 -13.87
C LEU A 26 0.51 15.86 -14.47
N SER A 27 1.33 16.84 -14.07
CA SER A 27 1.29 18.21 -14.58
C SER A 27 1.63 18.34 -16.07
N HIS A 28 2.22 17.30 -16.68
CA HIS A 28 2.43 17.27 -18.13
C HIS A 28 1.12 17.32 -18.93
N ASN A 29 -0.01 17.01 -18.31
CA ASN A 29 -1.37 17.17 -18.87
C ASN A 29 -1.58 16.50 -20.24
N VAL A 30 -0.98 15.32 -20.41
CA VAL A 30 -1.05 14.49 -21.64
C VAL A 30 -1.72 13.15 -21.39
N PHE A 31 -2.32 12.95 -20.21
CA PHE A 31 -2.86 11.67 -19.77
C PHE A 31 -4.39 11.70 -19.77
N ASP A 32 -4.99 10.59 -20.17
CA ASP A 32 -6.45 10.37 -20.12
C ASP A 32 -6.89 9.56 -18.90
N ALA A 33 -5.96 8.87 -18.26
CA ALA A 33 -6.14 8.12 -17.02
C ALA A 33 -4.78 7.86 -16.35
N ALA A 34 -4.78 7.48 -15.07
CA ALA A 34 -3.57 7.14 -14.34
C ALA A 34 -3.69 5.81 -13.61
N LEU A 35 -2.62 5.02 -13.64
CA LEU A 35 -2.42 3.83 -12.82
C LEU A 35 -1.40 4.12 -11.74
N PHE A 36 -1.77 3.85 -10.49
CA PHE A 36 -0.91 4.09 -9.34
C PHE A 36 -0.48 2.77 -8.70
N LEU A 37 0.80 2.45 -8.82
CA LEU A 37 1.38 1.22 -8.26
C LEU A 37 2.00 1.55 -6.90
N GLY A 38 1.30 1.21 -5.83
CA GLY A 38 1.72 1.49 -4.46
C GLY A 38 1.93 0.21 -3.65
N VAL A 39 3.05 0.13 -2.94
CA VAL A 39 3.45 -1.08 -2.20
C VAL A 39 3.51 -0.86 -0.70
N CYS A 40 3.94 0.33 -0.24
CA CYS A 40 4.31 0.56 1.15
C CYS A 40 3.51 1.69 1.80
N ASP A 41 3.73 1.87 3.10
CA ASP A 41 2.91 2.69 3.98
C ASP A 41 2.86 4.19 3.63
N LYS A 42 3.94 4.79 3.13
CA LYS A 42 3.99 6.21 2.71
C LYS A 42 3.70 6.39 1.22
N ILE A 43 3.93 5.35 0.42
CA ILE A 43 3.79 5.42 -1.03
C ILE A 43 2.32 5.61 -1.43
N VAL A 44 1.44 4.75 -0.91
CA VAL A 44 0.01 4.79 -1.26
C VAL A 44 -0.65 6.12 -0.89
N PRO A 45 -0.51 6.63 0.34
CA PRO A 45 -1.05 7.95 0.69
C PRO A 45 -0.44 9.08 -0.13
N GLY A 46 0.87 9.04 -0.40
CA GLY A 46 1.52 10.04 -1.25
C GLY A 46 0.97 10.07 -2.67
N LEU A 47 0.84 8.90 -3.30
CA LEU A 47 0.23 8.77 -4.62
C LEU A 47 -1.22 9.26 -4.62
N PHE A 48 -2.00 8.94 -3.58
CA PHE A 48 -3.40 9.36 -3.46
C PHE A 48 -3.53 10.89 -3.34
N ILE A 49 -2.73 11.52 -2.47
CA ILE A 49 -2.73 12.97 -2.31
C ILE A 49 -2.34 13.64 -3.64
N GLY A 50 -1.30 13.14 -4.32
CA GLY A 50 -0.89 13.65 -5.64
C GLY A 50 -1.96 13.46 -6.70
N ALA A 51 -2.65 12.31 -6.72
CA ALA A 51 -3.73 12.04 -7.67
C ALA A 51 -4.93 12.99 -7.50
N LEU A 52 -5.30 13.32 -6.26
CA LEU A 52 -6.42 14.21 -5.97
C LEU A 52 -6.21 15.64 -6.49
N GLN A 53 -4.97 16.11 -6.61
CA GLN A 53 -4.67 17.40 -7.26
C GLN A 53 -5.08 17.42 -8.74
N PHE A 54 -5.20 16.24 -9.36
CA PHE A 54 -5.65 16.06 -10.73
C PHE A 54 -6.98 15.30 -10.77
N GLY A 55 -7.92 15.76 -9.96
CA GLY A 55 -9.21 15.12 -9.74
C GLY A 55 -10.07 14.87 -10.99
N HIS A 56 -9.75 15.51 -12.10
CA HIS A 56 -10.39 15.26 -13.40
C HIS A 56 -9.94 13.97 -14.07
N LEU A 57 -8.76 13.44 -13.69
CA LEU A 57 -8.24 12.19 -14.24
C LEU A 57 -8.86 10.97 -13.54
N PRO A 58 -9.33 9.97 -14.29
CA PRO A 58 -9.62 8.66 -13.73
C PRO A 58 -8.36 8.02 -13.16
N ALA A 59 -8.48 7.42 -11.98
CA ALA A 59 -7.38 6.79 -11.28
C ALA A 59 -7.76 5.36 -10.85
N VAL A 60 -6.85 4.43 -11.10
CA VAL A 60 -6.93 3.06 -10.60
C VAL A 60 -5.66 2.75 -9.82
N PHE A 61 -5.81 2.34 -8.58
CA PHE A 61 -4.68 1.90 -7.77
C PHE A 61 -4.48 0.40 -7.95
N VAL A 62 -3.23 0.00 -8.13
CA VAL A 62 -2.87 -1.39 -8.37
C VAL A 62 -2.02 -1.89 -7.20
N PRO A 63 -2.57 -2.78 -6.35
CA PRO A 63 -1.84 -3.30 -5.20
C PRO A 63 -0.78 -4.31 -5.62
N ALA A 64 0.34 -4.33 -4.89
CA ALA A 64 1.32 -5.40 -5.05
C ALA A 64 0.82 -6.72 -4.43
N GLY A 65 0.02 -6.63 -3.38
CA GLY A 65 -0.31 -7.75 -2.51
C GLY A 65 0.80 -8.04 -1.49
N PRO A 66 0.52 -8.83 -0.46
CA PRO A 66 1.48 -9.17 0.58
C PRO A 66 2.52 -10.16 0.06
N MET A 67 3.76 -10.05 0.55
CA MET A 67 4.77 -11.07 0.32
C MET A 67 4.37 -12.39 1.01
N THR A 68 4.87 -13.52 0.52
CA THR A 68 4.71 -14.80 1.19
C THR A 68 5.58 -14.85 2.44
N SER A 69 5.11 -15.49 3.52
CA SER A 69 5.90 -15.71 4.73
C SER A 69 6.65 -17.05 4.65
N GLY A 70 7.95 -17.03 4.98
CA GLY A 70 8.74 -18.26 5.08
C GLY A 70 8.54 -18.94 6.43
N LEU A 71 8.79 -18.21 7.51
CA LEU A 71 8.59 -18.71 8.88
C LEU A 71 7.26 -18.24 9.45
N SER A 72 6.60 -19.11 10.19
CA SER A 72 5.41 -18.75 10.95
C SER A 72 5.74 -17.69 12.02
N ASN A 73 4.72 -16.95 12.47
CA ASN A 73 4.90 -15.98 13.56
C ASN A 73 5.35 -16.67 14.86
N ASP A 74 4.87 -17.88 15.12
CA ASP A 74 5.22 -18.66 16.31
C ASP A 74 6.69 -19.10 16.26
N ASP A 75 7.19 -19.55 15.11
CA ASP A 75 8.59 -19.93 14.96
C ASP A 75 9.51 -18.71 15.12
N LYS A 76 9.14 -17.57 14.54
CA LYS A 76 9.88 -16.30 14.72
C LYS A 76 9.93 -15.88 16.19
N ALA A 77 8.80 -15.93 16.88
CA ALA A 77 8.72 -15.60 18.32
C ALA A 77 9.59 -16.56 19.15
N LYS A 78 9.54 -17.84 18.84
CA LYS A 78 10.35 -18.87 19.53
C LYS A 78 11.85 -18.61 19.38
N VAL A 79 12.33 -18.34 18.17
CA VAL A 79 13.75 -18.06 17.93
C VAL A 79 14.19 -16.78 18.67
N ARG A 80 13.37 -15.73 18.67
CA ARG A 80 13.66 -14.49 19.41
C ARG A 80 13.72 -14.71 20.91
N GLN A 81 12.80 -15.53 21.47
CA GLN A 81 12.83 -15.91 22.89
C GLN A 81 14.08 -16.72 23.23
N GLN A 82 14.44 -17.69 22.41
CA GLN A 82 15.66 -18.48 22.58
C GLN A 82 16.92 -17.62 22.53
N TYR A 83 16.97 -16.65 21.63
CA TYR A 83 18.07 -15.69 21.56
C TYR A 83 18.14 -14.83 22.82
N ALA A 84 17.02 -14.30 23.28
CA ALA A 84 16.98 -13.50 24.52
C ALA A 84 17.39 -14.31 25.77
N GLN A 85 17.21 -15.63 25.75
CA GLN A 85 17.65 -16.55 26.80
C GLN A 85 19.11 -17.04 26.63
N GLY A 86 19.80 -16.63 25.55
CA GLY A 86 21.16 -17.06 25.25
C GLY A 86 21.26 -18.50 24.75
N LEU A 87 20.16 -19.12 24.34
CA LEU A 87 20.12 -20.52 23.89
C LEU A 87 20.48 -20.70 22.41
N VAL A 88 20.40 -19.64 21.62
CA VAL A 88 20.82 -19.63 20.20
C VAL A 88 21.72 -18.43 19.92
N SER A 89 22.56 -18.55 18.90
CA SER A 89 23.47 -17.48 18.50
C SER A 89 22.76 -16.38 17.70
N ARG A 90 23.47 -15.26 17.50
CA ARG A 90 23.00 -14.16 16.64
C ARG A 90 22.82 -14.59 15.19
N GLU A 91 23.66 -15.51 14.71
CA GLU A 91 23.56 -16.06 13.36
C GLU A 91 22.25 -16.80 13.15
N VAL A 92 21.82 -17.63 14.10
CA VAL A 92 20.53 -18.34 14.06
C VAL A 92 19.35 -17.36 14.06
N LEU A 93 19.43 -16.29 14.87
CA LEU A 93 18.42 -15.23 14.86
C LEU A 93 18.37 -14.56 13.48
N LEU A 94 19.51 -14.19 12.92
CA LEU A 94 19.58 -13.52 11.63
C LEU A 94 19.04 -14.41 10.48
N GLU A 95 19.38 -15.69 10.46
CA GLU A 95 18.84 -16.65 9.50
C GLU A 95 17.30 -16.75 9.59
N ALA A 96 16.75 -16.80 10.80
CA ALA A 96 15.30 -16.84 11.01
C ALA A 96 14.63 -15.54 10.54
N GLU A 97 15.25 -14.39 10.76
CA GLU A 97 14.72 -13.11 10.30
C GLU A 97 14.80 -12.97 8.78
N GLN A 98 15.88 -13.40 8.16
CA GLN A 98 16.01 -13.45 6.69
C GLN A 98 14.98 -14.39 6.04
N ALA A 99 14.75 -15.55 6.65
CA ALA A 99 13.74 -16.49 6.17
C ALA A 99 12.29 -16.01 6.31
N ALA A 100 12.04 -14.93 7.07
CA ALA A 100 10.71 -14.33 7.24
C ALA A 100 10.30 -13.40 6.09
N TYR A 101 11.28 -12.84 5.34
CA TYR A 101 11.05 -11.84 4.28
C TYR A 101 11.80 -12.26 3.02
N HIS A 102 11.20 -13.11 2.20
CA HIS A 102 11.89 -13.75 1.08
C HIS A 102 11.21 -13.56 -0.28
N SER A 103 10.17 -12.75 -0.39
CA SER A 103 9.48 -12.51 -1.65
C SER A 103 9.10 -11.03 -1.84
N ALA A 104 8.73 -10.68 -3.08
CA ALA A 104 8.19 -9.37 -3.41
C ALA A 104 6.82 -9.16 -2.72
N GLY A 105 6.44 -7.91 -2.51
CA GLY A 105 5.14 -7.53 -1.96
C GLY A 105 5.22 -6.62 -0.73
N THR A 106 4.07 -6.36 -0.10
CA THR A 106 4.00 -5.66 1.18
C THR A 106 4.47 -6.57 2.32
N CYS A 107 4.72 -6.01 3.51
CA CYS A 107 5.07 -6.78 4.70
C CYS A 107 4.07 -7.92 4.95
N THR A 108 4.51 -9.03 5.54
CA THR A 108 3.66 -10.20 5.81
C THR A 108 2.66 -9.99 6.94
N PHE A 109 2.97 -9.10 7.91
CA PHE A 109 2.06 -8.79 8.99
C PHE A 109 1.07 -7.67 8.59
N TYR A 110 -0.08 -7.63 9.26
CA TYR A 110 -1.10 -6.63 8.99
C TYR A 110 -0.73 -5.27 9.64
N GLY A 111 0.24 -4.58 9.02
CA GLY A 111 0.70 -3.24 9.38
C GLY A 111 0.19 -2.18 8.41
N THR A 112 0.80 -0.99 8.41
CA THR A 112 0.34 0.17 7.63
C THR A 112 0.33 -0.10 6.13
N ALA A 113 1.30 -0.83 5.60
CA ALA A 113 1.34 -1.20 4.19
C ALA A 113 0.10 -2.00 3.77
N ASN A 114 -0.30 -3.00 4.56
CA ASN A 114 -1.47 -3.82 4.30
C ASN A 114 -2.79 -3.11 4.59
N SER A 115 -2.87 -2.29 5.64
CA SER A 115 -4.07 -1.50 5.89
C SER A 115 -4.29 -0.41 4.82
N ASN A 116 -3.23 0.11 4.18
CA ASN A 116 -3.36 0.93 2.98
C ASN A 116 -4.04 0.17 1.82
N GLN A 117 -3.63 -1.08 1.57
CA GLN A 117 -4.22 -1.89 0.50
C GLN A 117 -5.72 -2.11 0.76
N MET A 118 -6.08 -2.51 1.98
CA MET A 118 -7.46 -2.68 2.41
C MET A 118 -8.26 -1.38 2.24
N LEU A 119 -7.71 -0.26 2.66
CA LEU A 119 -8.36 1.04 2.61
C LEU A 119 -8.63 1.47 1.16
N MET A 120 -7.67 1.34 0.26
CA MET A 120 -7.85 1.64 -1.17
C MET A 120 -8.95 0.78 -1.80
N GLU A 121 -9.07 -0.49 -1.39
CA GLU A 121 -10.14 -1.36 -1.89
C GLU A 121 -11.52 -0.93 -1.37
N ILE A 122 -11.64 -0.65 -0.06
CA ILE A 122 -12.91 -0.16 0.54
C ILE A 122 -13.33 1.20 -0.04
N MET A 123 -12.36 2.05 -0.37
CA MET A 123 -12.62 3.34 -1.03
C MET A 123 -12.96 3.20 -2.53
N GLY A 124 -12.93 1.99 -3.09
CA GLY A 124 -13.27 1.71 -4.48
C GLY A 124 -12.18 2.05 -5.49
N LEU A 125 -10.93 2.21 -5.05
CA LEU A 125 -9.79 2.57 -5.89
C LEU A 125 -9.00 1.36 -6.39
N HIS A 126 -9.10 0.21 -5.73
CA HIS A 126 -8.63 -1.09 -6.22
C HIS A 126 -9.75 -1.86 -6.93
N LEU A 127 -9.39 -2.81 -7.77
CA LEU A 127 -10.33 -3.83 -8.19
C LEU A 127 -10.75 -4.69 -6.98
N PRO A 128 -12.02 -5.03 -6.84
CA PRO A 128 -12.49 -5.85 -5.71
C PRO A 128 -11.75 -7.17 -5.59
N GLY A 129 -11.34 -7.53 -4.37
CA GLY A 129 -10.61 -8.76 -4.08
C GLY A 129 -9.13 -8.74 -4.45
N SER A 130 -8.59 -7.58 -4.89
CA SER A 130 -7.22 -7.53 -5.38
C SER A 130 -6.16 -7.27 -4.31
N SER A 131 -6.53 -6.69 -3.18
CA SER A 131 -5.57 -6.13 -2.21
C SER A 131 -4.61 -7.14 -1.59
N PHE A 132 -5.05 -8.39 -1.40
CA PHE A 132 -4.28 -9.42 -0.69
C PHE A 132 -3.88 -10.62 -1.56
N VAL A 133 -3.91 -10.46 -2.88
CA VAL A 133 -3.41 -11.48 -3.80
C VAL A 133 -1.89 -11.35 -3.91
N ASN A 134 -1.15 -12.41 -3.60
CA ASN A 134 0.31 -12.41 -3.60
C ASN A 134 0.89 -12.08 -4.97
N PRO A 135 2.03 -11.37 -5.04
CA PRO A 135 2.79 -11.14 -6.26
C PRO A 135 3.24 -12.46 -6.92
N GLY A 136 3.42 -12.43 -8.24
CA GLY A 136 3.90 -13.58 -9.01
C GLY A 136 2.87 -14.71 -9.20
N THR A 137 1.61 -14.49 -8.83
CA THR A 137 0.54 -15.45 -9.08
C THR A 137 -0.22 -15.12 -10.37
N PRO A 138 -0.72 -16.12 -11.10
CA PRO A 138 -1.53 -15.87 -12.32
C PRO A 138 -2.74 -14.97 -12.06
N LEU A 139 -3.37 -15.08 -10.88
CA LEU A 139 -4.45 -14.20 -10.48
C LEU A 139 -4.00 -12.74 -10.33
N ARG A 140 -2.82 -12.49 -9.72
CA ARG A 140 -2.25 -11.14 -9.61
C ARG A 140 -2.00 -10.54 -10.99
N GLU A 141 -1.45 -11.31 -11.90
CA GLU A 141 -1.21 -10.86 -13.27
C GLU A 141 -2.53 -10.50 -13.99
N ALA A 142 -3.52 -11.38 -13.90
CA ALA A 142 -4.84 -11.13 -14.48
C ALA A 142 -5.52 -9.87 -13.93
N LEU A 143 -5.47 -9.67 -12.60
CA LEU A 143 -6.01 -8.48 -11.96
C LEU A 143 -5.26 -7.21 -12.37
N THR A 144 -3.96 -7.29 -12.60
CA THR A 144 -3.17 -6.15 -13.08
C THR A 144 -3.57 -5.77 -14.51
N VAL A 145 -3.75 -6.76 -15.38
CA VAL A 145 -4.27 -6.54 -16.76
C VAL A 145 -5.67 -5.92 -16.72
N ASP A 146 -6.54 -6.40 -15.85
CA ASP A 146 -7.90 -5.88 -15.75
C ASP A 146 -7.94 -4.47 -15.14
N ALA A 147 -6.99 -4.12 -14.27
CA ALA A 147 -6.83 -2.74 -13.79
C ALA A 147 -6.51 -1.77 -14.94
N VAL A 148 -5.65 -2.18 -15.89
CA VAL A 148 -5.37 -1.39 -17.10
C VAL A 148 -6.62 -1.23 -17.95
N LYS A 149 -7.34 -2.32 -18.24
CA LYS A 149 -8.61 -2.26 -18.98
C LYS A 149 -9.62 -1.34 -18.29
N ARG A 150 -9.70 -1.40 -16.96
CA ARG A 150 -10.58 -0.55 -16.17
C ARG A 150 -10.20 0.92 -16.32
N ALA A 151 -8.92 1.27 -16.23
CA ALA A 151 -8.43 2.64 -16.42
C ALA A 151 -8.79 3.17 -17.81
N VAL A 152 -8.58 2.37 -18.86
CA VAL A 152 -8.96 2.71 -20.25
C VAL A 152 -10.48 2.90 -20.38
N ALA A 153 -11.29 2.03 -19.77
CA ALA A 153 -12.73 2.20 -19.80
C ALA A 153 -13.21 3.47 -19.10
N LEU A 154 -12.57 3.80 -17.97
CA LEU A 154 -12.87 5.03 -17.22
C LEU A 154 -12.51 6.29 -18.01
N SER A 155 -11.43 6.29 -18.80
CA SER A 155 -11.00 7.45 -19.59
C SER A 155 -12.03 7.88 -20.65
N GLN A 156 -12.95 6.99 -21.03
CA GLN A 156 -13.99 7.30 -21.99
C GLN A 156 -15.13 8.17 -21.42
N ASN A 157 -15.17 8.39 -20.11
CA ASN A 157 -16.21 9.18 -19.47
C ASN A 157 -15.58 10.21 -18.51
N LYS A 158 -15.73 11.49 -18.82
CA LYS A 158 -15.19 12.61 -18.02
C LYS A 158 -15.71 12.67 -16.59
N ALA A 159 -16.86 12.06 -16.30
CA ALA A 159 -17.44 12.01 -14.95
C ALA A 159 -16.78 10.96 -14.03
N THR A 160 -15.77 10.22 -14.51
CA THR A 160 -15.07 9.17 -13.75
C THR A 160 -13.75 9.62 -13.13
N GLY A 161 -13.41 10.90 -13.19
CA GLY A 161 -12.25 11.46 -12.53
C GLY A 161 -12.26 11.19 -11.03
N ILE A 162 -11.08 10.96 -10.44
CA ILE A 162 -10.94 10.60 -9.02
C ILE A 162 -11.60 11.62 -8.09
N GLY A 163 -11.55 12.90 -8.41
CA GLY A 163 -12.17 13.96 -7.63
C GLY A 163 -13.71 13.91 -7.57
N TYR A 164 -14.36 13.22 -8.52
CA TYR A 164 -15.80 12.96 -8.47
C TYR A 164 -16.13 11.71 -7.67
N GLN A 165 -15.19 10.80 -7.51
CA GLN A 165 -15.37 9.53 -6.81
C GLN A 165 -15.11 9.69 -5.30
N ILE A 166 -14.12 10.50 -4.93
CA ILE A 166 -13.71 10.68 -3.54
C ILE A 166 -14.51 11.84 -2.92
N ASN A 167 -15.18 11.52 -1.84
CA ASN A 167 -15.93 12.48 -1.02
C ASN A 167 -15.84 12.05 0.45
N ALA A 168 -16.40 12.87 1.35
CA ALA A 168 -16.37 12.62 2.79
C ALA A 168 -16.90 11.22 3.18
N LYS A 169 -17.92 10.69 2.48
CA LYS A 169 -18.46 9.35 2.77
C LYS A 169 -17.45 8.25 2.43
N VAL A 170 -16.72 8.40 1.34
CA VAL A 170 -15.69 7.44 0.95
C VAL A 170 -14.54 7.42 1.96
N ILE A 171 -14.12 8.59 2.44
CA ILE A 171 -13.12 8.70 3.52
C ILE A 171 -13.63 8.04 4.80
N VAL A 172 -14.88 8.32 5.19
CA VAL A 172 -15.50 7.68 6.36
C VAL A 172 -15.58 6.16 6.20
N ASN A 173 -15.92 5.65 5.03
CA ASN A 173 -15.88 4.19 4.77
C ASN A 173 -14.47 3.62 4.97
N GLY A 174 -13.44 4.32 4.52
CA GLY A 174 -12.04 3.95 4.77
C GLY A 174 -11.72 3.89 6.27
N ILE A 175 -12.15 4.90 7.04
CA ILE A 175 -11.96 4.94 8.50
C ILE A 175 -12.70 3.77 9.18
N VAL A 176 -13.94 3.50 8.79
CA VAL A 176 -14.71 2.36 9.32
C VAL A 176 -13.99 1.04 9.03
N GLY A 177 -13.49 0.86 7.81
CA GLY A 177 -12.71 -0.32 7.45
C GLY A 177 -11.43 -0.45 8.27
N LEU A 178 -10.71 0.66 8.49
CA LEU A 178 -9.50 0.68 9.31
C LEU A 178 -9.78 0.24 10.75
N LEU A 179 -10.86 0.75 11.35
CA LEU A 179 -11.27 0.40 12.71
C LEU A 179 -11.77 -1.05 12.82
N ALA A 180 -12.58 -1.48 11.85
CA ALA A 180 -13.17 -2.83 11.85
C ALA A 180 -12.13 -3.94 11.69
N THR A 181 -11.05 -3.67 10.96
CA THR A 181 -9.98 -4.65 10.70
C THR A 181 -8.81 -4.58 11.68
N GLY A 182 -8.84 -3.66 12.65
CA GLY A 182 -7.71 -3.44 13.55
C GLY A 182 -6.45 -2.98 12.81
N GLY A 183 -6.62 -2.08 11.84
CA GLY A 183 -5.51 -1.55 11.04
C GLY A 183 -4.51 -0.74 11.85
N SER A 184 -3.39 -0.42 11.24
CA SER A 184 -2.27 0.27 11.88
C SER A 184 -2.66 1.65 12.41
N THR A 185 -2.27 1.97 13.65
CA THR A 185 -2.43 3.31 14.25
C THR A 185 -1.65 4.38 13.48
N ASN A 186 -0.52 4.05 12.85
CA ASN A 186 0.21 4.96 11.97
C ASN A 186 -0.65 5.43 10.78
N HIS A 187 -1.64 4.63 10.37
CA HIS A 187 -2.56 4.99 9.31
C HIS A 187 -3.43 6.20 9.67
N THR A 188 -3.67 6.47 10.96
CA THR A 188 -4.43 7.65 11.39
C THR A 188 -3.76 8.95 10.97
N LEU A 189 -2.42 8.98 10.93
CA LEU A 189 -1.66 10.13 10.42
C LEU A 189 -1.86 10.31 8.90
N HIS A 190 -1.94 9.20 8.17
CA HIS A 190 -2.07 9.24 6.72
C HIS A 190 -3.49 9.59 6.29
N ILE A 191 -4.51 8.99 6.91
CA ILE A 191 -5.90 9.23 6.51
C ILE A 191 -6.35 10.68 6.76
N VAL A 192 -5.84 11.32 7.80
CA VAL A 192 -6.08 12.74 8.06
C VAL A 192 -5.44 13.61 6.97
N ALA A 193 -4.24 13.24 6.50
CA ALA A 193 -3.57 13.97 5.42
C ALA A 193 -4.22 13.72 4.04
N MET A 194 -4.89 12.59 3.86
CA MET A 194 -5.62 12.24 2.64
C MET A 194 -6.99 12.94 2.55
N ALA A 195 -7.60 13.23 3.70
CA ALA A 195 -8.92 13.88 3.82
C ALA A 195 -8.86 15.40 3.62
#